data_29c966113a8bca4634f1a7d23e1d74a8
#
_entry.id   29c966113a8bca4634f1a7d23e1d74a8
#
_cell.length_a   1.000
_cell.length_b   1.000
_cell.length_c   1.000
_cell.angle_alpha   90.00
_cell.angle_beta   90.00
_cell.angle_gamma   90.00
#
_symmetry.space_group_name_H-M   'P 1'
#
loop_
_entity.id
_entity.type
_entity.pdbx_description
1 polymer ?
#
loop_
_entity_poly.entity_id
_entity_poly.type
_entity_poly.pdbx_seq_one_letter_code
_entity_poly.pdbx_strand_id
1 'polypeptide(L)'
;MYGLYSAQLDESHLNAQQRKYLKQLRAGSALSVEGAGGMAGGNTRKNFATSSAWLSGFFDNGAQNIVDMYADEFVWEDMEFDLTITDKEELFKFFTVFDDAGPDSPHGVHVFNLISNDSHQVPLSHATIRTEGVPEGWDEAEYKRLAGPIMIGADFEYDEFSYMQWIWRAQHNADFFGIPAAGKTTVTRGTSTQFYRNGKIVRCRTHWNFREFAIQLGVVPRVG
;
A
#
# COMPACT_ATOMS: atom_id res chain seq x y z
N MET A 1 -15.79 -10.48 -13.06
CA MET A 1 -15.25 -9.40 -12.22
C MET A 1 -15.29 -9.95 -10.80
N TYR A 2 -14.15 -10.34 -10.28
CA TYR A 2 -14.07 -10.71 -8.88
C TYR A 2 -14.38 -9.43 -8.10
N GLY A 3 -15.37 -9.45 -7.24
CA GLY A 3 -15.60 -8.37 -6.28
C GLY A 3 -14.42 -8.35 -5.34
N LEU A 4 -13.34 -7.72 -5.76
CA LEU A 4 -12.01 -7.89 -5.18
C LEU A 4 -11.88 -7.19 -3.85
N TYR A 5 -12.85 -6.39 -3.48
CA TYR A 5 -12.79 -5.68 -2.23
C TYR A 5 -14.19 -5.50 -1.66
N SER A 6 -14.48 -6.17 -0.58
CA SER A 6 -15.46 -5.63 0.33
C SER A 6 -14.72 -4.69 1.27
N ALA A 7 -15.05 -3.42 1.24
CA ALA A 7 -14.45 -2.40 2.09
C ALA A 7 -14.57 -2.66 3.61
N GLN A 8 -15.17 -3.76 3.99
CA GLN A 8 -15.32 -4.17 5.37
C GLN A 8 -14.58 -5.49 5.58
N LEU A 9 -13.30 -5.39 5.88
CA LEU A 9 -12.61 -6.52 6.47
C LEU A 9 -13.25 -6.83 7.82
N ASP A 10 -13.61 -8.08 8.01
CA ASP A 10 -14.10 -8.57 9.28
C ASP A 10 -12.99 -8.44 10.33
N GLU A 11 -13.29 -7.86 11.48
CA GLU A 11 -12.34 -7.67 12.57
C GLU A 11 -12.11 -8.94 13.41
N SER A 12 -12.82 -10.02 13.12
CA SER A 12 -12.73 -11.27 13.88
C SER A 12 -11.33 -11.88 13.83
N HIS A 13 -10.60 -11.68 12.72
CA HIS A 13 -9.25 -12.19 12.53
C HIS A 13 -8.17 -11.36 13.23
N LEU A 14 -8.48 -10.15 13.70
CA LEU A 14 -7.50 -9.28 14.35
C LEU A 14 -7.01 -9.89 15.68
N ASN A 15 -5.69 -9.87 15.91
CA ASN A 15 -5.12 -10.24 17.18
C ASN A 15 -5.33 -9.13 18.26
N ALA A 16 -4.93 -9.40 19.49
CA ALA A 16 -5.15 -8.48 20.61
C ALA A 16 -4.44 -7.11 20.41
N GLN A 17 -3.25 -7.12 19.83
CA GLN A 17 -2.47 -5.91 19.56
C GLN A 17 -3.11 -5.08 18.45
N GLN A 18 -3.51 -5.72 17.36
CA GLN A 18 -4.21 -5.09 16.25
C GLN A 18 -5.52 -4.46 16.70
N ARG A 19 -6.33 -5.16 17.51
CA ARG A 19 -7.56 -4.61 18.10
C ARG A 19 -7.28 -3.42 19.02
N LYS A 20 -6.19 -3.45 19.80
CA LYS A 20 -5.79 -2.32 20.64
C LYS A 20 -5.45 -1.10 19.79
N TYR A 21 -4.67 -1.28 18.72
CA TYR A 21 -4.30 -0.20 17.83
C TYR A 21 -5.51 0.39 17.11
N LEU A 22 -6.39 -0.46 16.57
CA LEU A 22 -7.61 -0.01 15.93
C LEU A 22 -8.49 0.84 16.86
N LYS A 23 -8.60 0.43 18.14
CA LYS A 23 -9.31 1.21 19.14
C LYS A 23 -8.67 2.59 19.37
N GLN A 24 -7.35 2.69 19.30
CA GLN A 24 -6.60 3.94 19.44
C GLN A 24 -6.78 4.85 18.23
N LEU A 25 -6.76 4.30 17.01
CA LEU A 25 -7.09 5.03 15.79
C LEU A 25 -8.48 5.67 15.88
N ARG A 26 -9.48 4.88 16.26
CA ARG A 26 -10.88 5.36 16.41
C ARG A 26 -11.04 6.44 17.49
N ALA A 27 -10.19 6.42 18.50
CA ALA A 27 -10.18 7.42 19.55
C ALA A 27 -9.43 8.71 19.17
N GLY A 28 -8.87 8.79 17.98
CA GLY A 28 -8.04 9.92 17.54
C GLY A 28 -6.72 10.03 18.29
N SER A 29 -6.32 8.97 19.01
CA SER A 29 -5.07 8.94 19.74
C SER A 29 -3.98 8.48 18.77
N ALA A 30 -3.38 9.41 18.06
CA ALA A 30 -2.22 9.11 17.22
C ALA A 30 -1.09 8.56 18.12
N LEU A 31 -0.81 7.28 17.98
CA LEU A 31 0.42 6.72 18.52
C LEU A 31 1.53 7.08 17.54
N SER A 32 2.37 8.01 17.91
CA SER A 32 3.68 8.08 17.26
C SER A 32 4.46 6.83 17.70
N VAL A 33 4.68 5.93 16.81
CA VAL A 33 5.68 4.89 17.05
C VAL A 33 7.04 5.57 16.95
N GLU A 34 7.72 5.67 18.10
CA GLU A 34 9.12 6.08 18.10
C GLU A 34 9.89 5.07 17.24
N GLY A 35 10.39 5.52 16.10
CA GLY A 35 11.11 4.69 15.15
C GLY A 35 10.58 4.73 13.73
N ALA A 36 9.29 4.84 13.50
CA ALA A 36 8.74 5.08 12.15
C ALA A 36 9.12 6.47 11.61
N GLY A 37 9.43 7.39 12.50
CA GLY A 37 9.90 8.73 12.17
C GLY A 37 11.34 8.84 11.69
N GLY A 38 12.04 7.75 11.51
CA GLY A 38 13.39 7.74 10.95
C GLY A 38 13.49 8.23 9.50
N MET A 39 12.37 8.58 8.92
CA MET A 39 12.29 9.15 7.57
C MET A 39 12.54 10.64 7.53
N ALA A 40 12.37 11.32 8.64
CA ALA A 40 12.64 12.74 8.73
C ALA A 40 14.12 12.98 8.82
N GLY A 41 14.71 13.46 7.81
CA GLY A 41 16.01 14.02 7.99
C GLY A 41 16.96 13.86 6.86
N GLY A 42 16.97 14.81 6.10
CA GLY A 42 18.18 15.47 5.64
C GLY A 42 19.05 14.79 4.61
N ASN A 43 18.72 13.67 4.04
CA ASN A 43 19.58 13.14 2.99
C ASN A 43 18.81 12.70 1.77
N THR A 44 19.28 13.07 0.61
CA THR A 44 18.62 12.89 -0.67
C THR A 44 18.52 11.44 -1.13
N ARG A 45 19.24 10.53 -0.54
CA ARG A 45 19.09 9.10 -0.80
C ARG A 45 18.84 8.41 0.49
N LYS A 46 17.65 8.43 0.81
CA LYS A 46 17.25 7.73 1.98
C LYS A 46 16.98 6.34 1.78
N ASN A 47 16.92 5.98 0.59
CA ASN A 47 17.45 4.91 0.64
C ASN A 47 16.79 3.71 0.98
N PHE A 48 17.50 2.74 0.68
CA PHE A 48 17.33 1.34 1.00
C PHE A 48 16.90 1.11 2.45
N ALA A 49 17.48 1.83 3.40
CA ALA A 49 17.15 1.72 4.81
C ALA A 49 15.70 2.13 5.11
N THR A 50 15.23 3.23 4.55
CA THR A 50 13.86 3.72 4.76
C THR A 50 12.82 2.80 4.12
N SER A 51 13.04 2.37 2.89
CA SER A 51 12.13 1.45 2.23
C SER A 51 12.19 0.05 2.83
N SER A 52 13.34 -0.37 3.35
CA SER A 52 13.46 -1.59 4.14
C SER A 52 12.69 -1.49 5.43
N ALA A 53 12.70 -0.34 6.10
CA ALA A 53 11.90 -0.11 7.30
C ALA A 53 10.40 -0.17 7.00
N TRP A 54 9.97 0.40 5.89
CA TRP A 54 8.58 0.30 5.44
C TRP A 54 8.18 -1.15 5.16
N LEU A 55 8.98 -1.89 4.42
CA LEU A 55 8.73 -3.31 4.14
C LEU A 55 8.83 -4.18 5.40
N SER A 56 9.81 -3.93 6.27
CA SER A 56 9.98 -4.68 7.51
C SER A 56 8.88 -4.38 8.53
N GLY A 57 8.15 -3.28 8.37
CA GLY A 57 6.96 -2.99 9.16
C GLY A 57 5.93 -4.10 9.13
N PHE A 58 5.86 -4.87 8.05
CA PHE A 58 5.03 -6.08 7.98
C PHE A 58 5.50 -7.18 8.94
N PHE A 59 6.74 -7.15 9.41
CA PHE A 59 7.28 -8.17 10.32
C PHE A 59 7.27 -7.74 11.79
N ASP A 60 7.42 -6.43 12.02
CA ASP A 60 7.57 -5.85 13.37
C ASP A 60 6.37 -5.00 13.78
N ASN A 61 5.25 -5.53 14.14
CA ASN A 61 3.96 -4.86 14.37
C ASN A 61 3.19 -4.52 13.08
N GLY A 62 3.61 -5.04 11.96
CA GLY A 62 2.82 -5.16 10.76
C GLY A 62 2.11 -3.89 10.31
N ALA A 63 0.82 -4.01 10.13
CA ALA A 63 -0.06 -2.96 9.64
C ALA A 63 0.02 -1.66 10.44
N GLN A 64 0.22 -1.73 11.75
CA GLN A 64 0.36 -0.54 12.60
C GLN A 64 1.53 0.33 12.15
N ASN A 65 2.72 -0.25 11.99
CA ASN A 65 3.90 0.49 11.57
C ASN A 65 3.72 1.11 10.18
N ILE A 66 3.06 0.40 9.28
CA ILE A 66 2.77 0.92 7.94
C ILE A 66 1.86 2.15 8.03
N VAL A 67 0.75 2.05 8.74
CA VAL A 67 -0.22 3.17 8.87
C VAL A 67 0.41 4.39 9.53
N ASP A 68 1.28 4.18 10.52
CA ASP A 68 1.97 5.27 11.22
C ASP A 68 2.98 6.04 10.33
N MET A 69 3.37 5.46 9.18
CA MET A 69 4.18 6.17 8.19
C MET A 69 3.39 7.18 7.35
N TYR A 70 2.07 7.07 7.33
CA TYR A 70 1.21 7.95 6.55
C TYR A 70 0.84 9.23 7.30
N ALA A 71 0.72 10.33 6.56
CA ALA A 71 0.17 11.59 7.06
C ALA A 71 -1.31 11.40 7.46
N ASP A 72 -1.89 12.40 8.13
CA ASP A 72 -3.32 12.35 8.46
C ASP A 72 -4.18 12.49 7.19
N GLU A 73 -3.73 13.32 6.24
CA GLU A 73 -4.30 13.42 4.92
C GLU A 73 -3.39 12.68 3.93
N PHE A 74 -3.86 11.60 3.38
CA PHE A 74 -3.12 10.77 2.43
C PHE A 74 -4.03 10.12 1.40
N VAL A 75 -3.43 9.61 0.33
CA VAL A 75 -4.07 8.69 -0.60
C VAL A 75 -3.14 7.50 -0.83
N TRP A 76 -3.66 6.32 -0.65
CA TRP A 76 -3.03 5.07 -1.04
C TRP A 76 -3.83 4.41 -2.15
N GLU A 77 -3.16 3.96 -3.20
CA GLU A 77 -3.78 3.33 -4.36
C GLU A 77 -3.12 1.99 -4.67
N ASP A 78 -3.94 0.97 -4.88
CA ASP A 78 -3.56 -0.29 -5.50
C ASP A 78 -4.21 -0.37 -6.87
N MET A 79 -3.41 -0.29 -7.91
CA MET A 79 -3.91 -0.22 -9.29
C MET A 79 -4.41 -1.57 -9.82
N GLU A 80 -3.95 -2.66 -9.23
CA GLU A 80 -4.37 -4.00 -9.65
C GLU A 80 -5.73 -4.39 -9.04
N PHE A 81 -6.06 -3.79 -7.90
CA PHE A 81 -7.35 -3.97 -7.24
C PHE A 81 -8.36 -2.86 -7.54
N ASP A 82 -7.95 -1.83 -8.30
CA ASP A 82 -8.75 -0.61 -8.53
C ASP A 82 -9.25 -0.03 -7.19
N LEU A 83 -8.33 0.09 -6.26
CA LEU A 83 -8.60 0.46 -4.86
C LEU A 83 -7.91 1.77 -4.50
N THR A 84 -8.67 2.67 -3.88
CA THR A 84 -8.16 3.90 -3.30
C THR A 84 -8.57 3.99 -1.83
N ILE A 85 -7.61 4.18 -0.94
CA ILE A 85 -7.83 4.32 0.51
C ILE A 85 -7.32 5.68 0.97
N THR A 86 -8.15 6.39 1.72
CA THR A 86 -7.84 7.70 2.31
C THR A 86 -8.07 7.74 3.83
N ASP A 87 -8.53 6.64 4.40
CA ASP A 87 -8.82 6.50 5.81
C ASP A 87 -7.84 5.54 6.48
N LYS A 88 -7.28 5.93 7.63
CA LYS A 88 -6.26 5.14 8.34
C LYS A 88 -6.80 3.83 8.93
N GLU A 89 -8.05 3.79 9.32
CA GLU A 89 -8.66 2.55 9.82
C GLU A 89 -8.82 1.54 8.68
N GLU A 90 -9.26 2.00 7.52
CA GLU A 90 -9.39 1.18 6.32
C GLU A 90 -8.01 0.69 5.86
N LEU A 91 -7.02 1.58 5.81
CA LEU A 91 -5.64 1.23 5.46
C LEU A 91 -5.05 0.19 6.43
N PHE A 92 -5.30 0.35 7.72
CA PHE A 92 -4.88 -0.62 8.74
C PHE A 92 -5.50 -1.99 8.49
N LYS A 93 -6.82 -2.05 8.31
CA LYS A 93 -7.53 -3.29 8.03
C LYS A 93 -7.01 -3.97 6.76
N PHE A 94 -6.73 -3.20 5.72
CA PHE A 94 -6.15 -3.72 4.48
C PHE A 94 -4.79 -4.37 4.74
N PHE A 95 -3.90 -3.69 5.45
CA PHE A 95 -2.56 -4.19 5.69
C PHE A 95 -2.48 -5.34 6.70
N THR A 96 -3.49 -5.53 7.55
CA THR A 96 -3.50 -6.69 8.47
C THR A 96 -3.50 -8.04 7.76
N VAL A 97 -3.94 -8.08 6.50
CA VAL A 97 -3.87 -9.29 5.68
C VAL A 97 -2.43 -9.73 5.41
N PHE A 98 -1.50 -8.78 5.44
CA PHE A 98 -0.09 -9.01 5.17
C PHE A 98 0.76 -9.15 6.44
N ASP A 99 0.16 -9.02 7.62
CA ASP A 99 0.87 -9.18 8.87
C ASP A 99 1.41 -10.59 9.00
N ASP A 100 2.73 -10.70 9.08
CA ASP A 100 3.36 -11.99 9.31
C ASP A 100 3.34 -12.31 10.82
N ALA A 101 2.39 -13.12 11.22
CA ALA A 101 2.32 -13.69 12.57
C ALA A 101 2.86 -15.13 12.61
N GLY A 102 3.63 -15.52 11.60
CA GLY A 102 4.17 -16.88 11.45
C GLY A 102 3.18 -17.85 10.77
N PRO A 103 3.52 -19.14 10.77
CA PRO A 103 2.74 -20.17 10.03
C PRO A 103 1.30 -20.31 10.50
N ASP A 104 0.99 -19.88 11.71
CA ASP A 104 -0.36 -19.91 12.29
C ASP A 104 -1.17 -18.64 12.00
N SER A 105 -0.62 -17.70 11.23
CA SER A 105 -1.33 -16.50 10.80
C SER A 105 -2.62 -16.88 10.05
N PRO A 106 -3.76 -16.22 10.34
CA PRO A 106 -5.03 -16.51 9.65
C PRO A 106 -4.92 -16.32 8.13
N HIS A 107 -4.10 -15.38 7.66
CA HIS A 107 -3.92 -15.07 6.26
C HIS A 107 -2.72 -15.79 5.63
N GLY A 108 -1.80 -16.28 6.43
CA GLY A 108 -0.59 -16.95 5.99
C GLY A 108 0.68 -16.15 6.28
N VAL A 109 1.76 -16.53 5.62
CA VAL A 109 3.07 -15.90 5.76
C VAL A 109 3.34 -15.06 4.51
N HIS A 110 3.53 -13.77 4.70
CA HIS A 110 3.78 -12.80 3.63
C HIS A 110 5.16 -12.16 3.81
N VAL A 111 6.04 -12.36 2.84
CA VAL A 111 7.43 -11.88 2.89
C VAL A 111 7.67 -10.91 1.74
N PHE A 112 8.01 -9.68 2.07
CA PHE A 112 8.40 -8.66 1.10
C PHE A 112 9.91 -8.46 1.11
N ASN A 113 10.52 -8.47 -0.06
CA ASN A 113 11.94 -8.21 -0.25
C ASN A 113 12.12 -6.99 -1.14
N LEU A 114 12.78 -5.98 -0.62
CA LEU A 114 13.15 -4.80 -1.40
C LEU A 114 14.25 -5.17 -2.40
N ILE A 115 14.03 -4.84 -3.66
CA ILE A 115 14.99 -5.05 -4.74
C ILE A 115 15.78 -3.77 -5.00
N SER A 116 15.08 -2.66 -5.09
CA SER A 116 15.69 -1.35 -5.27
C SER A 116 14.80 -0.26 -4.69
N ASN A 117 15.43 0.81 -4.27
CA ASN A 117 14.76 2.05 -3.92
C ASN A 117 15.58 3.23 -4.44
N ASP A 118 14.92 4.11 -5.14
CA ASP A 118 15.46 5.40 -5.54
C ASP A 118 14.61 6.51 -4.90
N SER A 119 15.21 7.28 -4.03
CA SER A 119 14.52 8.28 -3.22
C SER A 119 15.23 9.62 -3.33
N HIS A 120 14.46 10.67 -3.55
CA HIS A 120 14.94 12.01 -3.79
C HIS A 120 14.23 13.04 -2.92
N GLN A 121 15.01 13.80 -2.18
CA GLN A 121 14.53 15.04 -1.57
C GLN A 121 14.49 16.14 -2.63
N VAL A 122 13.44 16.93 -2.58
CA VAL A 122 13.24 18.08 -3.45
C VAL A 122 12.82 19.29 -2.62
N PRO A 123 13.01 20.52 -3.11
CA PRO A 123 12.33 21.67 -2.52
C PRO A 123 10.83 21.42 -2.46
N LEU A 124 10.13 22.06 -1.52
CA LEU A 124 8.68 21.94 -1.43
C LEU A 124 8.06 22.13 -2.82
N SER A 125 7.44 21.08 -3.30
CA SER A 125 6.89 20.97 -4.64
C SER A 125 5.38 20.71 -4.55
N HIS A 126 4.67 21.16 -5.55
CA HIS A 126 3.23 20.98 -5.67
C HIS A 126 2.94 20.12 -6.90
N ALA A 127 2.29 19.00 -6.69
CA ALA A 127 1.81 18.16 -7.77
C ALA A 127 0.37 18.54 -8.10
N THR A 128 0.10 18.77 -9.38
CA THR A 128 -1.24 19.05 -9.87
C THR A 128 -1.66 18.03 -10.90
N ILE A 129 -2.94 17.72 -10.93
CA ILE A 129 -3.50 16.95 -12.02
C ILE A 129 -3.61 17.90 -13.22
N ARG A 130 -2.99 17.52 -14.34
CA ARG A 130 -3.26 18.20 -15.58
C ARG A 130 -4.67 17.89 -16.04
N THR A 131 -5.55 18.86 -15.90
CA THR A 131 -6.91 18.81 -16.45
C THR A 131 -7.00 19.43 -17.84
N GLU A 132 -5.89 20.00 -18.33
CA GLU A 132 -5.80 20.57 -19.65
C GLU A 132 -5.77 19.46 -20.69
N GLY A 133 -6.77 19.47 -21.57
CA GLY A 133 -6.82 18.61 -22.72
C GLY A 133 -7.47 17.26 -22.49
N VAL A 134 -8.74 17.28 -22.07
CA VAL A 134 -9.60 16.12 -22.30
C VAL A 134 -9.49 15.76 -23.77
N PRO A 135 -9.08 14.52 -24.13
CA PRO A 135 -8.95 14.13 -25.52
C PRO A 135 -10.27 14.29 -26.28
N GLU A 136 -10.19 14.68 -27.56
CA GLU A 136 -11.37 14.83 -28.39
C GLU A 136 -12.21 13.53 -28.38
N GLY A 137 -13.50 13.68 -28.14
CA GLY A 137 -14.42 12.54 -28.09
C GLY A 137 -14.57 11.86 -26.73
N TRP A 138 -13.84 12.32 -25.70
CA TRP A 138 -14.01 11.83 -24.34
C TRP A 138 -15.04 12.65 -23.58
N ASP A 139 -15.83 11.96 -22.75
CA ASP A 139 -16.64 12.64 -21.75
C ASP A 139 -15.75 13.21 -20.64
N GLU A 140 -15.91 14.48 -20.32
CA GLU A 140 -15.06 15.17 -19.34
C GLU A 140 -15.18 14.57 -17.93
N ALA A 141 -16.39 14.18 -17.53
CA ALA A 141 -16.61 13.61 -16.21
C ALA A 141 -15.99 12.22 -16.10
N GLU A 142 -16.11 11.41 -17.14
CA GLU A 142 -15.45 10.11 -17.20
C GLU A 142 -13.93 10.23 -17.25
N TYR A 143 -13.40 11.16 -18.03
CA TYR A 143 -11.98 11.43 -18.08
C TYR A 143 -11.43 11.80 -16.68
N LYS A 144 -12.09 12.73 -15.99
CA LYS A 144 -11.71 13.11 -14.62
C LYS A 144 -11.79 11.95 -13.64
N ARG A 145 -12.81 11.11 -13.74
CA ARG A 145 -12.97 9.91 -12.93
C ARG A 145 -11.82 8.93 -13.12
N LEU A 146 -11.42 8.71 -14.38
CA LEU A 146 -10.33 7.80 -14.72
C LEU A 146 -8.95 8.41 -14.42
N ALA A 147 -8.78 9.69 -14.73
CA ALA A 147 -7.51 10.38 -14.52
C ALA A 147 -7.20 10.59 -13.03
N GLY A 148 -8.21 10.82 -12.19
CA GLY A 148 -8.03 11.05 -10.77
C GLY A 148 -7.24 9.93 -10.09
N PRO A 149 -7.71 8.69 -10.06
CA PRO A 149 -6.98 7.57 -9.47
C PRO A 149 -5.66 7.26 -10.20
N ILE A 150 -5.64 7.36 -11.53
CA ILE A 150 -4.48 7.02 -12.36
C ILE A 150 -3.36 8.05 -12.21
N MET A 151 -3.68 9.31 -11.95
CA MET A 151 -2.71 10.42 -11.91
C MET A 151 -2.29 10.82 -10.49
N ILE A 152 -2.35 9.90 -9.55
CA ILE A 152 -1.96 10.17 -8.16
C ILE A 152 -2.80 11.28 -7.50
N GLY A 153 -4.10 11.24 -7.74
CA GLY A 153 -5.06 12.01 -6.97
C GLY A 153 -5.02 13.54 -7.16
N ALA A 154 -5.71 14.22 -6.28
CA ALA A 154 -5.83 15.67 -6.25
C ALA A 154 -4.49 16.36 -5.99
N ASP A 155 -4.48 17.67 -6.12
CA ASP A 155 -3.35 18.52 -5.80
C ASP A 155 -2.81 18.22 -4.40
N PHE A 156 -1.50 18.06 -4.31
CA PHE A 156 -0.82 17.83 -3.03
C PHE A 156 0.60 18.42 -3.04
N GLU A 157 1.11 18.68 -1.84
CA GLU A 157 2.48 19.12 -1.63
C GLU A 157 3.36 17.96 -1.18
N TYR A 158 4.62 17.98 -1.64
CA TYR A 158 5.62 17.00 -1.23
C TYR A 158 7.02 17.63 -1.21
N ASP A 159 7.90 17.06 -0.39
CA ASP A 159 9.30 17.44 -0.25
C ASP A 159 10.27 16.27 -0.46
N GLU A 160 9.73 15.10 -0.74
CA GLU A 160 10.49 13.89 -1.11
C GLU A 160 9.60 12.95 -1.91
N PHE A 161 10.18 12.25 -2.86
CA PHE A 161 9.51 11.15 -3.53
C PHE A 161 10.43 9.94 -3.64
N SER A 162 9.87 8.75 -3.75
CA SER A 162 10.62 7.52 -3.96
C SER A 162 9.93 6.59 -4.93
N TYR A 163 10.75 5.78 -5.58
CA TYR A 163 10.32 4.66 -6.40
C TYR A 163 10.97 3.39 -5.87
N MET A 164 10.15 2.40 -5.56
CA MET A 164 10.60 1.11 -5.04
C MET A 164 10.25 -0.01 -5.99
N GLN A 165 11.11 -1.03 -6.02
CA GLN A 165 10.81 -2.33 -6.60
C GLN A 165 10.94 -3.40 -5.52
N TRP A 166 10.00 -4.32 -5.49
CA TRP A 166 9.94 -5.36 -4.48
C TRP A 166 9.45 -6.70 -5.04
N ILE A 167 9.77 -7.77 -4.34
CA ILE A 167 9.20 -9.10 -4.54
C ILE A 167 8.38 -9.45 -3.31
N TRP A 168 7.20 -9.97 -3.54
CA TRP A 168 6.32 -10.51 -2.52
C TRP A 168 6.20 -12.03 -2.70
N ARG A 169 6.50 -12.76 -1.63
CA ARG A 169 6.27 -14.20 -1.53
C ARG A 169 5.21 -14.42 -0.48
N ALA A 170 4.24 -15.25 -0.79
CA ALA A 170 3.18 -15.57 0.14
C ALA A 170 2.92 -17.08 0.19
N GLN A 171 2.73 -17.58 1.40
CA GLN A 171 2.07 -18.86 1.67
C GLN A 171 0.70 -18.52 2.25
N HIS A 172 -0.34 -18.79 1.50
CA HIS A 172 -1.70 -18.39 1.86
C HIS A 172 -2.36 -19.44 2.74
N ASN A 173 -2.84 -19.07 3.91
CA ASN A 173 -3.65 -19.91 4.77
C ASN A 173 -5.16 -19.72 4.51
N ALA A 174 -5.53 -18.62 3.89
CA ALA A 174 -6.90 -18.27 3.52
C ALA A 174 -6.97 -17.77 2.07
N ASP A 175 -8.16 -17.55 1.59
CA ASP A 175 -8.38 -16.86 0.33
C ASP A 175 -7.92 -15.40 0.45
N PHE A 176 -7.31 -14.91 -0.62
CA PHE A 176 -6.71 -13.58 -0.66
C PHE A 176 -7.70 -12.58 -1.27
N PHE A 177 -8.31 -11.75 -0.44
CA PHE A 177 -9.36 -10.79 -0.86
C PHE A 177 -10.44 -11.44 -1.75
N GLY A 178 -10.90 -12.63 -1.39
CA GLY A 178 -11.91 -13.36 -2.15
C GLY A 178 -11.36 -14.15 -3.35
N ILE A 179 -10.06 -14.11 -3.59
CA ILE A 179 -9.41 -14.92 -4.63
C ILE A 179 -9.02 -16.27 -4.02
N PRO A 180 -9.37 -17.42 -4.65
CA PRO A 180 -9.05 -18.74 -4.13
C PRO A 180 -7.54 -18.99 -4.03
N ALA A 181 -6.97 -18.73 -2.86
CA ALA A 181 -5.55 -18.82 -2.58
C ALA A 181 -5.20 -19.82 -1.46
N ALA A 182 -6.16 -20.20 -0.62
CA ALA A 182 -5.93 -21.06 0.54
C ALA A 182 -5.08 -22.28 0.20
N GLY A 183 -4.02 -22.54 0.98
CA GLY A 183 -3.08 -23.64 0.81
C GLY A 183 -2.09 -23.49 -0.34
N LYS A 184 -2.08 -22.37 -1.05
CA LYS A 184 -1.17 -22.12 -2.18
C LYS A 184 -0.03 -21.19 -1.82
N THR A 185 1.04 -21.27 -2.60
CA THR A 185 2.20 -20.37 -2.50
C THR A 185 2.31 -19.56 -3.78
N THR A 186 2.58 -18.26 -3.64
CA THR A 186 2.76 -17.35 -4.75
C THR A 186 4.04 -16.55 -4.61
N VAL A 187 4.59 -16.13 -5.74
CA VAL A 187 5.69 -15.17 -5.82
C VAL A 187 5.34 -14.16 -6.89
N THR A 188 5.28 -12.90 -6.53
CA THR A 188 5.02 -11.83 -7.47
C THR A 188 5.92 -10.63 -7.19
N ARG A 189 5.92 -9.68 -8.07
CA ARG A 189 6.73 -8.47 -7.96
C ARG A 189 5.87 -7.26 -8.25
N GLY A 190 6.30 -6.18 -7.63
CA GLY A 190 5.62 -4.92 -7.78
C GLY A 190 6.55 -3.73 -7.64
N THR A 191 5.94 -2.59 -7.80
CA THR A 191 6.57 -1.28 -7.64
C THR A 191 5.65 -0.40 -6.82
N SER A 192 6.24 0.49 -6.03
CA SER A 192 5.50 1.53 -5.35
C SER A 192 6.17 2.87 -5.58
N THR A 193 5.36 3.88 -5.89
CA THR A 193 5.78 5.27 -5.93
C THR A 193 5.20 5.96 -4.71
N GLN A 194 6.05 6.63 -3.94
CA GLN A 194 5.65 7.31 -2.72
C GLN A 194 6.08 8.77 -2.74
N PHE A 195 5.21 9.63 -2.26
CA PHE A 195 5.48 11.05 -2.05
C PHE A 195 5.33 11.37 -0.57
N TYR A 196 6.25 12.15 -0.06
CA TYR A 196 6.35 12.46 1.35
C TYR A 196 6.23 13.96 1.59
N ARG A 197 5.69 14.31 2.73
CA ARG A 197 5.66 15.65 3.26
C ARG A 197 6.04 15.60 4.73
N ASN A 198 7.10 16.31 5.11
CA ASN A 198 7.63 16.29 6.48
C ASN A 198 7.90 14.85 7.00
N GLY A 199 8.42 13.99 6.14
CA GLY A 199 8.75 12.60 6.49
C GLY A 199 7.57 11.65 6.62
N LYS A 200 6.36 12.06 6.27
CA LYS A 200 5.16 11.22 6.22
C LYS A 200 4.70 11.02 4.78
N ILE A 201 4.19 9.84 4.48
CA ILE A 201 3.65 9.53 3.16
C ILE A 201 2.32 10.25 2.98
N VAL A 202 2.24 11.08 1.95
CA VAL A 202 0.99 11.77 1.55
C VAL A 202 0.33 11.11 0.35
N ARG A 203 1.13 10.44 -0.49
CA ARG A 203 0.64 9.66 -1.64
C ARG A 203 1.48 8.40 -1.78
N CYS A 204 0.80 7.29 -2.03
CA CYS A 204 1.43 6.03 -2.39
C CYS A 204 0.62 5.36 -3.48
N ARG A 205 1.27 4.96 -4.54
CA ARG A 205 0.66 4.16 -5.59
C ARG A 205 1.44 2.88 -5.77
N THR A 206 0.72 1.76 -5.76
CA THR A 206 1.28 0.43 -5.90
C THR A 206 0.77 -0.21 -7.19
N HIS A 207 1.70 -0.80 -7.94
CA HIS A 207 1.44 -1.68 -9.06
C HIS A 207 2.14 -3.01 -8.82
N TRP A 208 1.46 -4.11 -9.11
CA TRP A 208 2.08 -5.43 -9.00
C TRP A 208 1.54 -6.38 -10.07
N ASN A 209 2.23 -7.46 -10.32
CA ASN A 209 1.85 -8.36 -11.40
C ASN A 209 0.70 -9.28 -10.98
N PHE A 210 -0.52 -8.73 -10.93
CA PHE A 210 -1.72 -9.49 -10.62
C PHE A 210 -1.91 -10.69 -11.55
N ARG A 211 -1.59 -10.53 -12.83
CA ARG A 211 -1.73 -11.63 -13.78
C ARG A 211 -0.83 -12.81 -13.45
N GLU A 212 0.43 -12.56 -13.07
CA GLU A 212 1.37 -13.59 -12.63
C GLU A 212 0.86 -14.32 -11.37
N PHE A 213 0.35 -13.56 -10.41
CA PHE A 213 -0.30 -14.06 -9.20
C PHE A 213 -1.50 -14.94 -9.51
N ALA A 214 -2.42 -14.47 -10.34
CA ALA A 214 -3.64 -15.18 -10.73
C ALA A 214 -3.36 -16.48 -11.51
N ILE A 215 -2.30 -16.51 -12.34
CA ILE A 215 -1.83 -17.71 -13.01
C ILE A 215 -1.31 -18.74 -12.00
N GLN A 216 -0.52 -18.32 -11.01
CA GLN A 216 0.01 -19.21 -9.98
C GLN A 216 -1.11 -19.83 -9.14
N LEU A 217 -2.18 -19.08 -8.90
CA LEU A 217 -3.38 -19.55 -8.22
C LEU A 217 -4.29 -20.43 -9.11
N GLY A 218 -4.04 -20.48 -10.40
CA GLY A 218 -4.87 -21.24 -11.35
C GLY A 218 -6.22 -20.58 -11.67
N VAL A 219 -6.39 -19.28 -11.35
CA VAL A 219 -7.61 -18.52 -11.66
C VAL A 219 -7.59 -17.91 -13.05
N VAL A 220 -6.42 -17.75 -13.62
CA VAL A 220 -6.22 -17.29 -15.00
C VAL A 220 -5.33 -18.28 -15.73
N PRO A 221 -5.67 -18.69 -16.96
CA PRO A 221 -4.84 -19.60 -17.72
C PRO A 221 -3.50 -18.94 -18.12
N ARG A 222 -2.45 -19.75 -18.13
CA ARG A 222 -1.20 -19.34 -18.77
C ARG A 222 -1.44 -19.26 -20.26
N VAL A 223 -1.19 -18.10 -20.85
CA VAL A 223 -1.17 -17.98 -22.31
C VAL A 223 0.13 -18.62 -22.79
N GLY A 224 0.01 -19.61 -23.65
CA GLY A 224 1.13 -20.31 -24.27
C GLY A 224 1.88 -19.46 -25.30
#